data_90995157cc53192fc165567e5bea6999
#
_entry.id   90995157cc53192fc165567e5bea6999
#
_cell.length_a   1.000
_cell.length_b   1.000
_cell.length_c   1.000
_cell.angle_alpha   90.00
_cell.angle_beta   90.00
_cell.angle_gamma   90.00
#
_symmetry.space_group_name_H-M   'P 1'
#
loop_
_entity.id
_entity.type
_entity.pdbx_description
1 polymer ?
#
loop_
_entity_poly.entity_id
_entity_poly.type
_entity_poly.pdbx_seq_one_letter_code
_entity_poly.pdbx_strand_id
1 'polypeptide(L)'
;MKFKIQYSICSLLLLTLLTSCYNQERNCTDFKTGKFTSETEIEGKKYTSTFERNDSIQIETYEGKIDTFKVRWTNDCEYIIQNTNPKNREEKKPVQMKILTTDSDSYTFEYSFVGDSKKQRGTVTKLK
;
A
#
# COMPACT_ATOMS: atom_id res chain seq x y z
N MET A 1 -5.46 18.29 -54.29
CA MET A 1 -4.19 17.99 -53.62
C MET A 1 -4.06 18.56 -52.22
N LYS A 2 -4.69 19.68 -51.91
CA LYS A 2 -4.62 20.26 -50.53
C LYS A 2 -5.31 19.44 -49.44
N PHE A 3 -6.31 18.63 -49.76
CA PHE A 3 -7.04 17.81 -48.79
C PHE A 3 -6.28 16.57 -48.30
N LYS A 4 -5.34 16.01 -49.08
CA LYS A 4 -4.58 14.82 -48.68
C LYS A 4 -3.53 15.08 -47.61
N ILE A 5 -3.00 16.30 -47.56
CA ILE A 5 -2.02 16.72 -46.56
C ILE A 5 -2.66 16.92 -45.19
N GLN A 6 -3.91 17.42 -45.17
CA GLN A 6 -4.63 17.71 -43.92
C GLN A 6 -5.03 16.44 -43.16
N TYR A 7 -5.40 15.36 -43.89
CA TYR A 7 -5.67 14.06 -43.25
C TYR A 7 -4.43 13.38 -42.72
N SER A 8 -3.27 13.59 -43.38
CA SER A 8 -2.00 13.03 -42.94
C SER A 8 -1.51 13.67 -41.62
N ILE A 9 -1.72 14.97 -41.45
CA ILE A 9 -1.35 15.70 -40.23
C ILE A 9 -2.28 15.34 -39.08
N CYS A 10 -3.58 15.21 -39.29
CA CYS A 10 -4.52 14.74 -38.28
C CYS A 10 -4.24 13.31 -37.81
N SER A 11 -3.86 12.42 -38.75
CA SER A 11 -3.52 11.03 -38.42
C SER A 11 -2.22 10.94 -37.59
N LEU A 12 -1.27 11.82 -37.86
CA LEU A 12 0.00 11.86 -37.10
C LEU A 12 -0.21 12.43 -35.68
N LEU A 13 -1.14 13.39 -35.54
CA LEU A 13 -1.45 13.98 -34.20
C LEU A 13 -2.21 13.00 -33.30
N LEU A 14 -2.96 12.08 -33.87
CA LEU A 14 -3.74 11.08 -33.11
C LEU A 14 -2.87 9.96 -32.55
N LEU A 15 -1.70 9.70 -33.18
CA LEU A 15 -0.77 8.66 -32.72
C LEU A 15 0.04 9.07 -31.48
N THR A 16 0.14 10.36 -31.17
CA THR A 16 0.92 10.86 -30.02
C THR A 16 0.16 10.81 -28.70
N LEU A 17 -1.13 10.50 -28.71
CA LEU A 17 -1.97 10.42 -27.51
C LEU A 17 -1.94 9.06 -26.81
N LEU A 18 -1.25 8.06 -27.34
CA LEU A 18 -1.25 6.69 -26.84
C LEU A 18 -0.04 6.33 -25.94
N THR A 19 0.84 7.27 -25.65
CA THR A 19 2.04 6.99 -24.84
C THR A 19 1.95 7.45 -23.39
N SER A 20 0.75 7.45 -22.80
CA SER A 20 0.57 7.78 -21.39
C SER A 20 0.29 6.54 -20.53
N CYS A 21 1.13 5.51 -20.64
CA CYS A 21 1.27 4.53 -19.57
C CYS A 21 2.36 5.02 -18.61
N TYR A 22 2.01 5.94 -17.73
CA TYR A 22 2.87 6.34 -16.62
C TYR A 22 2.86 5.21 -15.59
N ASN A 23 3.84 4.32 -15.66
CA ASN A 23 4.12 3.38 -14.59
C ASN A 23 4.78 4.15 -13.46
N GLN A 24 4.01 4.52 -12.45
CA GLN A 24 4.57 5.13 -11.25
C GLN A 24 5.48 4.09 -10.56
N GLU A 25 6.77 4.40 -10.49
CA GLU A 25 7.77 3.59 -9.80
C GLU A 25 7.47 3.57 -8.30
N ARG A 26 7.38 2.36 -7.71
CA ARG A 26 7.19 2.17 -6.28
C ARG A 26 8.51 1.74 -5.65
N ASN A 27 8.93 2.47 -4.62
CA ASN A 27 10.13 2.16 -3.85
C ASN A 27 9.76 1.47 -2.52
N CYS A 28 9.20 0.27 -2.60
CA CYS A 28 8.68 -0.44 -1.45
C CYS A 28 9.75 -0.96 -0.50
N THR A 29 10.95 -1.24 -0.99
CA THR A 29 12.04 -1.80 -0.16
C THR A 29 12.51 -0.87 0.95
N ASP A 30 12.40 0.44 0.76
CA ASP A 30 12.75 1.44 1.77
C ASP A 30 11.82 1.41 2.99
N PHE A 31 10.67 0.76 2.87
CA PHE A 31 9.65 0.68 3.92
C PHE A 31 9.56 -0.69 4.58
N LYS A 32 10.49 -1.62 4.31
CA LYS A 32 10.46 -2.95 4.94
C LYS A 32 10.80 -2.91 6.41
N THR A 33 11.69 -2.02 6.82
CA THR A 33 12.15 -1.88 8.20
C THR A 33 12.10 -0.44 8.67
N GLY A 34 11.85 -0.22 9.95
CA GLY A 34 11.86 1.10 10.56
C GLY A 34 10.72 1.32 11.54
N LYS A 35 10.53 2.57 11.90
CA LYS A 35 9.43 3.05 12.76
C LYS A 35 8.46 3.87 11.92
N PHE A 36 7.18 3.66 12.15
CA PHE A 36 6.13 4.20 11.30
C PHE A 36 4.91 4.66 12.09
N THR A 37 4.19 5.61 11.51
CA THR A 37 2.82 5.97 11.93
C THR A 37 1.85 5.59 10.80
N SER A 38 0.76 4.94 11.16
CA SER A 38 -0.29 4.51 10.23
C SER A 38 -1.58 5.27 10.50
N GLU A 39 -2.24 5.71 9.44
CA GLU A 39 -3.59 6.27 9.47
C GLU A 39 -4.51 5.50 8.53
N THR A 40 -5.66 5.08 9.04
CA THR A 40 -6.75 4.49 8.25
C THR A 40 -8.05 5.21 8.54
N GLU A 41 -8.94 5.25 7.57
CA GLU A 41 -10.29 5.78 7.75
C GLU A 41 -11.30 4.69 7.40
N ILE A 42 -12.15 4.35 8.34
CA ILE A 42 -13.19 3.33 8.20
C ILE A 42 -14.52 3.96 8.60
N GLU A 43 -15.47 4.01 7.65
CA GLU A 43 -16.81 4.59 7.86
C GLU A 43 -16.76 6.03 8.42
N GLY A 44 -15.84 6.85 7.87
CA GLY A 44 -15.67 8.25 8.29
C GLY A 44 -14.88 8.45 9.58
N LYS A 45 -14.49 7.39 10.28
CA LYS A 45 -13.69 7.46 11.50
C LYS A 45 -12.21 7.17 11.21
N LYS A 46 -11.35 8.06 11.71
CA LYS A 46 -9.89 7.95 11.56
C LYS A 46 -9.29 7.12 12.70
N TYR A 47 -8.44 6.16 12.34
CA TYR A 47 -7.67 5.33 13.25
C TYR A 47 -6.19 5.58 13.02
N THR A 48 -5.46 5.86 14.10
CA THR A 48 -4.01 6.11 14.06
C THR A 48 -3.31 5.12 14.96
N SER A 49 -2.26 4.49 14.44
CA SER A 49 -1.39 3.61 15.21
C SER A 49 0.08 3.90 14.90
N THR A 50 0.98 3.43 15.75
CA THR A 50 2.42 3.43 15.49
C THR A 50 2.93 2.01 15.48
N PHE A 51 3.94 1.73 14.67
CA PHE A 51 4.56 0.41 14.67
C PHE A 51 6.04 0.48 14.34
N GLU A 52 6.75 -0.51 14.83
CA GLU A 52 8.13 -0.78 14.48
C GLU A 52 8.20 -2.12 13.76
N ARG A 53 8.89 -2.18 12.65
CA ARG A 53 8.98 -3.39 11.82
C ARG A 53 10.41 -3.69 11.44
N ASN A 54 10.78 -4.96 11.58
CA ASN A 54 11.97 -5.56 10.98
C ASN A 54 11.55 -6.58 9.90
N ASP A 55 12.48 -7.38 9.41
CA ASP A 55 12.21 -8.31 8.31
C ASP A 55 11.13 -9.36 8.60
N SER A 56 10.87 -9.67 9.86
CA SER A 56 10.00 -10.80 10.26
C SER A 56 8.93 -10.46 11.29
N ILE A 57 9.05 -9.33 11.98
CA ILE A 57 8.17 -8.95 13.11
C ILE A 57 7.75 -7.49 12.96
N GLN A 58 6.48 -7.22 13.28
CA GLN A 58 5.93 -5.88 13.46
C GLN A 58 5.31 -5.77 14.85
N ILE A 59 5.70 -4.76 15.60
CA ILE A 59 5.14 -4.44 16.92
C ILE A 59 4.33 -3.16 16.76
N GLU A 60 3.04 -3.25 16.98
CA GLU A 60 2.08 -2.16 16.80
C GLU A 60 1.52 -1.69 18.13
N THR A 61 1.45 -0.37 18.29
CA THR A 61 0.80 0.28 19.43
C THR A 61 -0.42 1.05 18.96
N TYR A 62 -1.57 0.68 19.49
CA TYR A 62 -2.85 1.32 19.24
C TYR A 62 -3.59 1.57 20.55
N GLU A 63 -3.90 2.83 20.87
CA GLU A 63 -4.59 3.23 22.10
C GLU A 63 -3.97 2.60 23.37
N GLY A 64 -2.64 2.58 23.45
CA GLY A 64 -1.89 1.99 24.59
C GLY A 64 -1.80 0.46 24.59
N LYS A 65 -2.49 -0.21 23.67
CA LYS A 65 -2.40 -1.66 23.49
C LYS A 65 -1.27 -2.02 22.52
N ILE A 66 -0.46 -3.00 22.89
CA ILE A 66 0.67 -3.48 22.08
C ILE A 66 0.34 -4.87 21.54
N ASP A 67 0.40 -5.00 20.22
CA ASP A 67 0.25 -6.27 19.53
C ASP A 67 1.51 -6.58 18.70
N THR A 68 1.87 -7.85 18.64
CA THR A 68 3.00 -8.35 17.85
C THR A 68 2.49 -9.20 16.70
N PHE A 69 3.00 -8.92 15.50
CA PHE A 69 2.64 -9.64 14.29
C PHE A 69 3.86 -10.28 13.66
N LYS A 70 3.70 -11.47 13.12
CA LYS A 70 4.63 -12.04 12.14
C LYS A 70 4.44 -11.34 10.81
N VAL A 71 5.54 -11.05 10.13
CA VAL A 71 5.55 -10.42 8.80
C VAL A 71 6.16 -11.37 7.81
N ARG A 72 5.47 -11.60 6.70
CA ARG A 72 5.99 -12.41 5.60
C ARG A 72 5.79 -11.65 4.28
N TRP A 73 6.89 -11.24 3.68
CA TRP A 73 6.89 -10.57 2.37
C TRP A 73 6.68 -11.60 1.26
N THR A 74 5.68 -11.39 0.42
CA THR A 74 5.39 -12.23 -0.74
C THR A 74 6.05 -11.67 -2.01
N ASN A 75 6.28 -10.36 -2.04
CA ASN A 75 7.12 -9.65 -3.00
C ASN A 75 7.56 -8.31 -2.38
N ASP A 76 8.23 -7.44 -3.12
CA ASP A 76 8.75 -6.18 -2.57
C ASP A 76 7.67 -5.20 -2.08
N CYS A 77 6.45 -5.31 -2.61
CA CYS A 77 5.34 -4.41 -2.30
C CYS A 77 4.15 -5.07 -1.61
N GLU A 78 4.21 -6.36 -1.34
CA GLU A 78 3.12 -7.11 -0.70
C GLU A 78 3.63 -7.99 0.43
N TYR A 79 2.89 -7.99 1.54
CA TYR A 79 3.23 -8.81 2.69
C TYR A 79 1.98 -9.23 3.46
N ILE A 80 2.13 -10.27 4.25
CA ILE A 80 1.08 -10.80 5.12
C ILE A 80 1.53 -10.60 6.56
N ILE A 81 0.61 -10.09 7.38
CA ILE A 81 0.79 -10.01 8.84
C ILE A 81 -0.18 -10.96 9.53
N GLN A 82 0.28 -11.53 10.62
CA GLN A 82 -0.52 -12.41 11.47
C GLN A 82 -0.21 -12.18 12.93
N ASN A 83 -1.26 -11.96 13.74
CA ASN A 83 -1.13 -11.75 15.17
C ASN A 83 -0.49 -12.99 15.84
N THR A 84 0.53 -12.79 16.66
CA THR A 84 1.22 -13.89 17.35
C THR A 84 0.48 -14.37 18.59
N ASN A 85 -0.42 -13.56 19.14
CA ASN A 85 -1.19 -13.88 20.34
C ASN A 85 -2.66 -13.44 20.17
N PRO A 86 -3.41 -14.06 19.26
CA PRO A 86 -4.79 -13.66 18.96
C PRO A 86 -5.70 -13.92 20.15
N LYS A 87 -6.57 -12.96 20.48
CA LYS A 87 -7.54 -13.04 21.58
C LYS A 87 -8.88 -13.63 21.13
N ASN A 88 -9.19 -13.58 19.83
CA ASN A 88 -10.45 -14.02 19.26
C ASN A 88 -10.23 -14.55 17.84
N ARG A 89 -11.32 -15.00 17.23
CA ARG A 89 -11.30 -15.59 15.89
C ARG A 89 -10.90 -14.57 14.80
N GLU A 90 -11.32 -13.33 14.93
CA GLU A 90 -10.97 -12.27 13.97
C GLU A 90 -9.47 -11.96 13.98
N GLU A 91 -8.87 -11.86 15.16
CA GLU A 91 -7.43 -11.62 15.31
C GLU A 91 -6.56 -12.78 14.81
N LYS A 92 -7.11 -13.98 14.66
CA LYS A 92 -6.40 -15.14 14.07
C LYS A 92 -6.23 -15.04 12.56
N LYS A 93 -7.08 -14.27 11.89
CA LYS A 93 -7.07 -14.18 10.43
C LYS A 93 -5.83 -13.43 9.96
N PRO A 94 -5.06 -14.00 9.02
CA PRO A 94 -3.95 -13.27 8.40
C PRO A 94 -4.49 -12.12 7.54
N VAL A 95 -3.74 -11.03 7.52
CA VAL A 95 -4.08 -9.82 6.77
C VAL A 95 -3.09 -9.62 5.63
N GLN A 96 -3.60 -9.51 4.43
CA GLN A 96 -2.84 -9.15 3.24
C GLN A 96 -2.67 -7.64 3.20
N MET A 97 -1.43 -7.20 3.04
CA MET A 97 -1.05 -5.80 2.91
C MET A 97 -0.43 -5.57 1.54
N LYS A 98 -0.86 -4.54 0.84
CA LYS A 98 -0.33 -4.16 -0.46
C LYS A 98 0.03 -2.68 -0.48
N ILE A 99 1.29 -2.36 -0.79
CA ILE A 99 1.73 -0.98 -1.00
C ILE A 99 1.28 -0.54 -2.39
N LEU A 100 0.47 0.50 -2.46
CA LEU A 100 -0.09 1.03 -3.71
C LEU A 100 0.79 2.09 -4.35
N THR A 101 1.23 3.06 -3.54
CA THR A 101 2.09 4.17 -3.97
C THR A 101 3.13 4.44 -2.92
N THR A 102 4.30 4.93 -3.32
CA THR A 102 5.36 5.36 -2.40
C THR A 102 5.75 6.80 -2.67
N ASP A 103 6.10 7.52 -1.62
CA ASP A 103 6.72 8.84 -1.64
C ASP A 103 8.06 8.76 -0.90
N SER A 104 8.73 9.88 -0.63
CA SER A 104 10.04 9.90 0.03
C SER A 104 10.03 9.28 1.42
N ASP A 105 8.98 9.53 2.22
CA ASP A 105 8.86 9.09 3.61
C ASP A 105 7.53 8.40 3.92
N SER A 106 6.67 8.18 2.94
CA SER A 106 5.33 7.64 3.13
C SER A 106 4.92 6.69 2.01
N TYR A 107 3.92 5.86 2.31
CA TYR A 107 3.26 5.04 1.31
C TYR A 107 1.76 4.94 1.59
N THR A 108 0.98 4.76 0.53
CA THR A 108 -0.41 4.35 0.64
C THR A 108 -0.50 2.84 0.53
N PHE A 109 -1.42 2.25 1.24
CA PHE A 109 -1.60 0.81 1.25
C PHE A 109 -3.07 0.40 1.21
N GLU A 110 -3.28 -0.81 0.82
CA GLU A 110 -4.56 -1.50 0.84
C GLU A 110 -4.41 -2.77 1.67
N TYR A 111 -5.41 -3.08 2.47
CA TYR A 111 -5.39 -4.30 3.28
C TYR A 111 -6.74 -5.00 3.28
N SER A 112 -6.69 -6.30 3.46
CA SER A 112 -7.86 -7.17 3.57
C SER A 112 -7.47 -8.46 4.29
N PHE A 113 -8.45 -9.17 4.85
CA PHE A 113 -8.20 -10.55 5.24
C PHE A 113 -7.86 -11.38 4.01
N VAL A 114 -6.94 -12.33 4.16
CA VAL A 114 -6.57 -13.24 3.07
C VAL A 114 -7.82 -13.98 2.58
N GLY A 115 -8.06 -13.90 1.26
CA GLY A 115 -9.23 -14.51 0.64
C GLY A 115 -10.51 -13.67 0.67
N ASP A 116 -10.50 -12.50 1.31
CA ASP A 116 -11.64 -11.59 1.34
C ASP A 116 -11.56 -10.56 0.20
N SER A 117 -12.70 -10.21 -0.38
CA SER A 117 -12.81 -9.19 -1.41
C SER A 117 -12.93 -7.76 -0.87
N LYS A 118 -13.34 -7.60 0.40
CA LYS A 118 -13.47 -6.29 1.05
C LYS A 118 -12.12 -5.73 1.43
N LYS A 119 -11.78 -4.56 0.85
CA LYS A 119 -10.49 -3.92 1.04
C LYS A 119 -10.64 -2.56 1.69
N GLN A 120 -9.70 -2.24 2.58
CA GLN A 120 -9.56 -0.95 3.23
C GLN A 120 -8.24 -0.31 2.80
N ARG A 121 -8.14 1.01 2.93
CA ARG A 121 -6.93 1.76 2.56
C ARG A 121 -6.47 2.65 3.70
N GLY A 122 -5.20 2.97 3.67
CA GLY A 122 -4.58 3.89 4.61
C GLY A 122 -3.27 4.44 4.09
N THR A 123 -2.65 5.24 4.94
CA THR A 123 -1.35 5.87 4.69
C THR A 123 -0.41 5.57 5.84
N VAL A 124 0.84 5.29 5.51
CA VAL A 124 1.92 5.08 6.48
C VAL A 124 3.01 6.10 6.24
N THR A 125 3.49 6.72 7.30
CA THR A 125 4.64 7.63 7.28
C THR A 125 5.77 7.05 8.10
N LYS A 126 6.96 7.02 7.50
CA LYS A 126 8.18 6.57 8.17
C LYS A 126 8.69 7.68 9.09
N LEU A 127 8.94 7.34 10.34
CA LEU A 127 9.49 8.24 11.34
C LEU A 127 11.01 8.28 11.22
N LYS A 128 11.56 9.45 11.49
CA LYS A 128 13.01 9.67 11.49
C LYS A 128 13.62 9.34 12.86
#